data_3a2d8198341add2560e16b0c83b21c4c
#
_entry.id   3a2d8198341add2560e16b0c83b21c4c
#
_cell.length_a   1.000
_cell.length_b   1.000
_cell.length_c   1.000
_cell.angle_alpha   90.00
_cell.angle_beta   90.00
_cell.angle_gamma   90.00
#
_symmetry.space_group_name_H-M   'P 1'
#
loop_
_entity.id
_entity.type
_entity.pdbx_description
1 polymer ?
#
loop_
_entity_poly.entity_id
_entity_poly.type
_entity_poly.pdbx_seq_one_letter_code
_entity_poly.pdbx_strand_id
1 'polypeptide(L)'
;MPSLNFVLPHWLYWGVLLLFPLVAMFLVARQRRHGAPREPILFNAYLFWLTAGFMGLHRMYLKSWLALLYLPFFLGVLYCNGEIRDSREDVSRTNAALEHAQAAVKHAQPSDAASATPAERDTLAAAKADEKTKQAEFEAASAVRNHWQGIASVLGGIIAVMLVIDAILIPGLVRKRRVHAAEAGYAADPIAHEPDVPPVVAEDPTLHVRTPYTDWIDRLNTKTGEFVAYWAVIAVFVYYYEVLARYVFNSPTNWVHESMFLMFG
;
A
#
# COMPACT_ATOMS: atom_id res chain seq x y z
N MET A 1 -12.69 -11.53 -28.74
CA MET A 1 -11.55 -10.62 -28.51
C MET A 1 -10.61 -11.30 -27.55
N PRO A 2 -9.31 -11.47 -27.85
CA PRO A 2 -8.39 -12.12 -26.93
C PRO A 2 -8.22 -11.21 -25.70
N SER A 3 -8.61 -11.71 -24.53
CA SER A 3 -8.36 -11.07 -23.25
C SER A 3 -6.86 -11.19 -22.95
N LEU A 4 -6.12 -10.12 -23.08
CA LEU A 4 -4.74 -10.03 -22.61
C LEU A 4 -4.75 -10.00 -21.07
N ASN A 5 -4.83 -11.16 -20.45
CA ASN A 5 -4.56 -11.30 -19.02
C ASN A 5 -3.05 -11.22 -18.78
N PHE A 6 -2.54 -9.99 -18.70
CA PHE A 6 -1.17 -9.76 -18.31
C PHE A 6 -1.07 -9.86 -16.78
N VAL A 7 -0.82 -11.06 -16.29
CA VAL A 7 -0.54 -11.29 -14.87
C VAL A 7 0.94 -11.05 -14.65
N LEU A 8 1.29 -9.90 -14.09
CA LEU A 8 2.66 -9.64 -13.64
C LEU A 8 3.06 -10.66 -12.56
N PRO A 9 4.20 -11.37 -12.70
CA PRO A 9 4.65 -12.31 -11.69
C PRO A 9 4.89 -11.57 -10.36
N HIS A 10 4.49 -12.18 -9.26
CA HIS A 10 4.53 -11.59 -7.91
C HIS A 10 5.91 -11.06 -7.52
N TRP A 11 6.99 -11.75 -7.92
CA TRP A 11 8.35 -11.32 -7.64
C TRP A 11 8.72 -10.01 -8.34
N LEU A 12 8.19 -9.78 -9.57
CA LEU A 12 8.42 -8.54 -10.31
C LEU A 12 7.70 -7.37 -9.64
N TYR A 13 6.47 -7.60 -9.17
CA TYR A 13 5.68 -6.61 -8.45
C TYR A 13 6.38 -6.17 -7.15
N TRP A 14 6.79 -7.14 -6.32
CA TRP A 14 7.54 -6.86 -5.10
C TRP A 14 8.91 -6.26 -5.39
N GLY A 15 9.57 -6.72 -6.46
CA GLY A 15 10.83 -6.16 -6.90
C GLY A 15 10.73 -4.68 -7.25
N VAL A 16 9.72 -4.28 -8.03
CA VAL A 16 9.48 -2.88 -8.39
C VAL A 16 9.11 -2.04 -7.17
N LEU A 17 8.24 -2.54 -6.30
CA LEU A 17 7.80 -1.84 -5.09
C LEU A 17 8.95 -1.57 -4.11
N LEU A 18 9.89 -2.50 -3.98
CA LEU A 18 11.09 -2.34 -3.15
C LEU A 18 12.20 -1.57 -3.88
N LEU A 19 12.39 -1.87 -5.17
CA LEU A 19 13.47 -1.30 -5.97
C LEU A 19 13.26 0.20 -6.20
N PHE A 20 12.04 0.64 -6.45
CA PHE A 20 11.74 2.04 -6.74
C PHE A 20 12.15 3.00 -5.59
N PRO A 21 11.77 2.76 -4.32
CA PRO A 21 12.25 3.58 -3.20
C PRO A 21 13.76 3.50 -3.02
N LEU A 22 14.36 2.30 -3.19
CA LEU A 22 15.81 2.13 -3.06
C LEU A 22 16.57 2.86 -4.17
N VAL A 23 16.09 2.80 -5.41
CA VAL A 23 16.67 3.56 -6.54
C VAL A 23 16.51 5.06 -6.31
N ALA A 24 15.34 5.52 -5.86
CA ALA A 24 15.13 6.93 -5.51
C ALA A 24 16.11 7.39 -4.41
N MET A 25 16.28 6.59 -3.36
CA MET A 25 17.26 6.87 -2.31
C MET A 25 18.69 6.86 -2.81
N PHE A 26 19.05 5.90 -3.68
CA PHE A 26 20.38 5.83 -4.30
C PHE A 26 20.65 7.05 -5.18
N LEU A 27 19.69 7.47 -6.01
CA LEU A 27 19.81 8.67 -6.84
C LEU A 27 19.96 9.93 -5.98
N VAL A 28 19.17 10.08 -4.93
CA VAL A 28 19.30 11.19 -3.97
C VAL A 28 20.64 11.14 -3.25
N ALA A 29 21.09 9.97 -2.82
CA ALA A 29 22.40 9.80 -2.19
C ALA A 29 23.57 10.12 -3.16
N ARG A 30 23.44 9.69 -4.43
CA ARG A 30 24.41 10.01 -5.48
C ARG A 30 24.45 11.51 -5.79
N GLN A 31 23.29 12.14 -5.90
CA GLN A 31 23.18 13.58 -6.14
C GLN A 31 23.76 14.39 -4.97
N ARG A 32 23.67 13.88 -3.74
CA ARG A 32 24.30 14.48 -2.55
C ARG A 32 25.82 14.39 -2.54
N ARG A 33 26.42 13.43 -3.24
CA ARG A 33 27.89 13.32 -3.34
C ARG A 33 28.50 14.38 -4.27
N HIS A 34 27.69 14.98 -5.15
CA HIS A 34 28.15 15.96 -6.14
C HIS A 34 27.68 17.40 -5.86
N GLY A 35 26.96 17.62 -4.76
CA GLY A 35 26.46 18.94 -4.38
C GLY A 35 26.55 19.18 -2.89
N ALA A 36 26.47 20.44 -2.45
CA ALA A 36 26.37 20.81 -1.06
C ALA A 36 25.21 20.07 -0.37
N PRO A 37 25.39 19.61 0.86
CA PRO A 37 24.34 18.88 1.56
C PRO A 37 23.14 19.80 1.77
N ARG A 38 22.05 19.52 1.04
CA ARG A 38 20.79 20.23 1.19
C ARG A 38 20.22 19.97 2.59
N GLU A 39 19.75 21.04 3.22
CA GLU A 39 19.01 20.94 4.47
C GLU A 39 17.80 20.00 4.31
N PRO A 40 17.46 19.22 5.36
CA PRO A 40 16.28 18.38 5.30
C PRO A 40 15.01 19.25 5.19
N ILE A 41 14.25 18.99 4.15
CA ILE A 41 12.99 19.70 3.86
C ILE A 41 11.87 18.96 4.56
N LEU A 42 11.03 19.69 5.31
CA LEU A 42 9.90 19.13 6.03
C LEU A 42 8.93 18.39 5.10
N PHE A 43 8.66 18.95 3.93
CA PHE A 43 7.81 18.34 2.91
C PHE A 43 8.33 16.96 2.48
N ASN A 44 9.62 16.83 2.19
CA ASN A 44 10.20 15.54 1.80
C ASN A 44 10.15 14.52 2.95
N ALA A 45 10.31 14.96 4.20
CA ALA A 45 10.19 14.08 5.35
C ALA A 45 8.78 13.50 5.48
N TYR A 46 7.75 14.32 5.31
CA TYR A 46 6.36 13.86 5.31
C TYR A 46 6.01 13.05 4.05
N LEU A 47 6.58 13.37 2.90
CA LEU A 47 6.40 12.56 1.71
C LEU A 47 6.94 11.14 1.91
N PHE A 48 8.16 10.99 2.46
CA PHE A 48 8.70 9.66 2.79
C PHE A 48 7.93 8.96 3.91
N TRP A 49 7.40 9.71 4.88
CA TRP A 49 6.56 9.16 5.93
C TRP A 49 5.27 8.58 5.35
N LEU A 50 4.63 9.28 4.43
CA LEU A 50 3.36 8.86 3.83
C LEU A 50 3.56 7.71 2.83
N THR A 51 4.59 7.75 1.98
CA THR A 51 4.80 6.77 0.91
C THR A 51 5.50 5.50 1.39
N ALA A 52 6.46 5.60 2.28
CA ALA A 52 7.28 4.47 2.70
C ALA A 52 7.59 4.50 4.22
N GLY A 53 6.71 5.13 4.99
CA GLY A 53 6.83 5.24 6.44
C GLY A 53 6.85 3.90 7.13
N PHE A 54 6.07 2.93 6.65
CA PHE A 54 6.01 1.56 7.18
C PHE A 54 7.36 0.80 7.10
N MET A 55 8.28 1.21 6.21
CA MET A 55 9.66 0.73 6.14
C MET A 55 10.63 1.62 6.95
N GLY A 56 10.17 2.72 7.53
CA GLY A 56 11.00 3.67 8.25
C GLY A 56 11.86 4.59 7.36
N LEU A 57 11.57 4.73 6.04
CA LEU A 57 12.39 5.51 5.11
C LEU A 57 12.45 7.00 5.47
N HIS A 58 11.40 7.56 6.05
CA HIS A 58 11.41 8.93 6.57
C HIS A 58 12.47 9.14 7.66
N ARG A 59 12.68 8.14 8.53
CA ARG A 59 13.74 8.17 9.55
C ARG A 59 15.12 7.97 8.95
N MET A 60 15.25 7.15 7.91
CA MET A 60 16.51 7.03 7.15
C MET A 60 16.85 8.34 6.45
N TYR A 61 15.87 9.03 5.86
CA TYR A 61 16.05 10.38 5.30
C TYR A 61 16.59 11.36 6.35
N LEU A 62 16.10 11.28 7.58
CA LEU A 62 16.57 12.07 8.72
C LEU A 62 17.83 11.48 9.37
N LYS A 63 18.47 10.46 8.78
CA LYS A 63 19.66 9.74 9.28
C LYS A 63 19.47 9.25 10.73
N SER A 64 18.29 8.84 11.12
CA SER A 64 18.00 8.27 12.43
C SER A 64 18.14 6.75 12.37
N TRP A 65 18.97 6.18 13.23
CA TRP A 65 19.14 4.74 13.39
C TRP A 65 17.81 4.00 13.74
N LEU A 66 16.85 4.68 14.37
CA LEU A 66 15.54 4.12 14.69
C LEU A 66 14.73 3.68 13.45
N ALA A 67 15.18 4.01 12.24
CA ALA A 67 14.62 3.48 11.01
C ALA A 67 14.64 1.94 10.96
N LEU A 68 15.72 1.33 11.50
CA LEU A 68 15.88 -0.13 11.50
C LEU A 68 14.84 -0.84 12.39
N LEU A 69 14.19 -0.12 13.30
CA LEU A 69 13.16 -0.70 14.16
C LEU A 69 11.89 -1.07 13.38
N TYR A 70 11.61 -0.38 12.27
CA TYR A 70 10.44 -0.69 11.43
C TYR A 70 10.60 -2.00 10.66
N LEU A 71 11.83 -2.35 10.29
CA LEU A 71 12.13 -3.46 9.40
C LEU A 71 11.65 -4.83 9.93
N PRO A 72 11.93 -5.22 11.20
CA PRO A 72 11.49 -6.53 11.71
C PRO A 72 9.96 -6.63 11.78
N PHE A 73 9.25 -5.56 12.14
CA PHE A 73 7.79 -5.57 12.16
C PHE A 73 7.22 -5.69 10.75
N PHE A 74 7.76 -4.96 9.80
CA PHE A 74 7.35 -5.04 8.40
C PHE A 74 7.60 -6.44 7.82
N LEU A 75 8.78 -7.01 8.04
CA LEU A 75 9.08 -8.38 7.60
C LEU A 75 8.16 -9.41 8.28
N GLY A 76 7.85 -9.20 9.57
CA GLY A 76 6.89 -10.02 10.29
C GLY A 76 5.50 -9.99 9.65
N VAL A 77 5.00 -8.82 9.26
CA VAL A 77 3.72 -8.68 8.54
C VAL A 77 3.77 -9.40 7.20
N LEU A 78 4.86 -9.27 6.44
CA LEU A 78 5.02 -9.97 5.16
C LEU A 78 5.04 -11.48 5.32
N TYR A 79 5.72 -11.99 6.35
CA TYR A 79 5.75 -13.41 6.66
C TYR A 79 4.34 -13.93 7.01
N CYS A 80 3.63 -13.24 7.93
CA CYS A 80 2.26 -13.60 8.28
C CYS A 80 1.31 -13.58 7.07
N ASN A 81 1.48 -12.63 6.15
CA ASN A 81 0.70 -12.57 4.91
C ASN A 81 0.98 -13.77 3.99
N GLY A 82 2.20 -14.28 3.97
CA GLY A 82 2.54 -15.53 3.28
C GLY A 82 1.72 -16.70 3.85
N GLU A 83 1.76 -16.90 5.15
CA GLU A 83 1.04 -17.96 5.85
C GLU A 83 -0.49 -17.83 5.70
N ILE A 84 -1.04 -16.62 5.78
CA ILE A 84 -2.46 -16.36 5.54
C ILE A 84 -2.85 -16.72 4.10
N ARG A 85 -2.00 -16.44 3.14
CA ARG A 85 -2.27 -16.77 1.73
C ARG A 85 -2.31 -18.27 1.52
N ASP A 86 -1.34 -18.98 2.07
CA ASP A 86 -1.23 -20.43 1.92
C ASP A 86 -2.39 -21.15 2.64
N SER A 87 -2.78 -20.67 3.83
CA SER A 87 -3.95 -21.17 4.56
C SER A 87 -5.31 -20.89 3.87
N ARG A 88 -5.38 -19.91 2.95
CA ARG A 88 -6.63 -19.61 2.21
C ARG A 88 -7.08 -20.74 1.31
N GLU A 89 -6.15 -21.41 0.66
CA GLU A 89 -6.46 -22.53 -0.22
C GLU A 89 -7.06 -23.70 0.59
N ASP A 90 -6.48 -23.98 1.76
CA ASP A 90 -7.00 -25.01 2.65
C ASP A 90 -8.40 -24.66 3.18
N VAL A 91 -8.64 -23.42 3.59
CA VAL A 91 -9.96 -22.93 4.01
C VAL A 91 -10.98 -23.03 2.87
N SER A 92 -10.59 -22.66 1.65
CA SER A 92 -11.48 -22.75 0.49
C SER A 92 -11.84 -24.20 0.16
N ARG A 93 -10.84 -25.09 0.19
CA ARG A 93 -11.02 -26.52 -0.07
C ARG A 93 -11.92 -27.19 1.00
N THR A 94 -11.66 -26.92 2.27
CA THR A 94 -12.45 -27.48 3.38
C THR A 94 -13.86 -26.90 3.41
N ASN A 95 -14.06 -25.64 3.05
CA ASN A 95 -15.39 -25.03 2.90
C ASN A 95 -16.19 -25.71 1.79
N ALA A 96 -15.60 -25.92 0.63
CA ALA A 96 -16.25 -26.63 -0.47
C ALA A 96 -16.63 -28.06 -0.08
N ALA A 97 -15.75 -28.78 0.63
CA ALA A 97 -16.04 -30.10 1.13
C ALA A 97 -17.20 -30.11 2.15
N LEU A 98 -17.26 -29.10 3.03
CA LEU A 98 -18.36 -28.93 3.97
C LEU A 98 -19.69 -28.62 3.25
N GLU A 99 -19.70 -27.75 2.26
CA GLU A 99 -20.88 -27.45 1.45
C GLU A 99 -21.42 -28.70 0.74
N HIS A 100 -20.54 -29.56 0.21
CA HIS A 100 -20.92 -30.84 -0.38
C HIS A 100 -21.50 -31.79 0.65
N ALA A 101 -20.93 -31.90 1.83
CA ALA A 101 -21.45 -32.74 2.92
C ALA A 101 -22.84 -32.26 3.42
N GLN A 102 -23.02 -30.94 3.54
CA GLN A 102 -24.31 -30.33 3.88
C GLN A 102 -25.38 -30.61 2.82
N ALA A 103 -25.02 -30.52 1.54
CA ALA A 103 -25.90 -30.88 0.44
C ALA A 103 -26.31 -32.38 0.51
N ALA A 104 -25.35 -33.26 0.81
CA ALA A 104 -25.63 -34.70 1.00
C ALA A 104 -26.61 -34.97 2.15
N VAL A 105 -26.47 -34.31 3.30
CA VAL A 105 -27.40 -34.37 4.42
C VAL A 105 -28.80 -33.92 3.99
N LYS A 106 -28.90 -32.81 3.26
CA LYS A 106 -30.17 -32.29 2.75
C LYS A 106 -30.86 -33.26 1.78
N HIS A 107 -30.10 -33.94 0.94
CA HIS A 107 -30.61 -34.94 0.02
C HIS A 107 -31.00 -36.26 0.72
N ALA A 108 -30.28 -36.63 1.78
CA ALA A 108 -30.58 -37.83 2.57
C ALA A 108 -31.75 -37.64 3.54
N GLN A 109 -32.26 -36.43 3.70
CA GLN A 109 -33.37 -36.14 4.60
C GLN A 109 -34.67 -36.66 4.02
N PRO A 110 -35.35 -37.64 4.66
CA PRO A 110 -36.60 -38.20 4.18
C PRO A 110 -37.72 -37.15 4.19
N SER A 111 -38.61 -37.20 3.21
CA SER A 111 -39.78 -36.30 3.10
C SER A 111 -40.73 -36.41 4.28
N ASP A 112 -40.86 -37.62 4.88
CA ASP A 112 -41.62 -37.86 6.08
C ASP A 112 -40.77 -38.62 7.12
N ALA A 113 -40.44 -37.94 8.20
CA ALA A 113 -39.59 -38.49 9.27
C ALA A 113 -40.21 -39.70 9.97
N ALA A 114 -41.57 -39.83 9.97
CA ALA A 114 -42.30 -40.91 10.62
C ALA A 114 -42.31 -42.22 9.80
N SER A 115 -42.15 -42.16 8.47
CA SER A 115 -42.20 -43.30 7.55
C SER A 115 -40.83 -43.74 7.04
N ALA A 116 -39.75 -43.11 7.53
CA ALA A 116 -38.39 -43.41 7.08
C ALA A 116 -37.98 -44.86 7.33
N THR A 117 -37.51 -45.51 6.29
CA THR A 117 -36.98 -46.88 6.35
C THR A 117 -35.68 -46.95 7.18
N PRO A 118 -35.33 -48.13 7.75
CA PRO A 118 -34.04 -48.26 8.46
C PRO A 118 -32.84 -47.86 7.60
N ALA A 119 -32.83 -48.19 6.30
CA ALA A 119 -31.75 -47.83 5.36
C ALA A 119 -31.62 -46.33 5.16
N GLU A 120 -32.74 -45.59 5.09
CA GLU A 120 -32.72 -44.11 4.97
C GLU A 120 -32.20 -43.44 6.25
N ARG A 121 -32.50 -44.02 7.42
CA ARG A 121 -31.96 -43.53 8.70
C ARG A 121 -30.46 -43.74 8.79
N ASP A 122 -29.95 -44.89 8.34
CA ASP A 122 -28.52 -45.19 8.33
C ASP A 122 -27.77 -44.29 7.34
N THR A 123 -28.34 -44.02 6.16
CA THR A 123 -27.74 -43.06 5.18
C THR A 123 -27.71 -41.64 5.73
N LEU A 124 -28.77 -41.19 6.38
CA LEU A 124 -28.80 -39.88 7.02
C LEU A 124 -27.82 -39.77 8.17
N ALA A 125 -27.67 -40.82 8.98
CA ALA A 125 -26.71 -40.86 10.06
C ALA A 125 -25.26 -40.78 9.55
N ALA A 126 -24.95 -41.53 8.50
CA ALA A 126 -23.65 -41.49 7.83
C ALA A 126 -23.35 -40.10 7.25
N ALA A 127 -24.33 -39.48 6.55
CA ALA A 127 -24.18 -38.15 6.00
C ALA A 127 -23.94 -37.08 7.09
N LYS A 128 -24.64 -37.15 8.21
CA LYS A 128 -24.43 -36.25 9.35
C LYS A 128 -23.08 -36.45 10.03
N ALA A 129 -22.57 -37.69 10.08
CA ALA A 129 -21.25 -37.98 10.62
C ALA A 129 -20.15 -37.37 9.72
N ASP A 130 -20.29 -37.49 8.39
CA ASP A 130 -19.38 -36.85 7.43
C ASP A 130 -19.43 -35.33 7.52
N GLU A 131 -20.62 -34.70 7.54
CA GLU A 131 -20.79 -33.27 7.74
C GLU A 131 -20.04 -32.77 9.00
N LYS A 132 -20.21 -33.46 10.13
CA LYS A 132 -19.52 -33.12 11.38
C LYS A 132 -17.99 -33.19 11.23
N THR A 133 -17.50 -34.20 10.53
CA THR A 133 -16.08 -34.36 10.28
C THR A 133 -15.56 -33.21 9.38
N LYS A 134 -16.29 -32.88 8.31
CA LYS A 134 -15.91 -31.77 7.39
C LYS A 134 -16.03 -30.41 8.07
N GLN A 135 -16.97 -30.23 8.97
CA GLN A 135 -17.08 -29.04 9.79
C GLN A 135 -15.84 -28.86 10.69
N ALA A 136 -15.40 -29.92 11.35
CA ALA A 136 -14.22 -29.89 12.20
C ALA A 136 -12.94 -29.56 11.38
N GLU A 137 -12.80 -30.14 10.16
CA GLU A 137 -11.70 -29.81 9.26
C GLU A 137 -11.70 -28.33 8.84
N PHE A 138 -12.88 -27.77 8.52
CA PHE A 138 -13.03 -26.34 8.18
C PHE A 138 -12.73 -25.44 9.38
N GLU A 139 -13.22 -25.77 10.56
CA GLU A 139 -12.93 -25.01 11.78
C GLU A 139 -11.43 -25.01 12.09
N ALA A 140 -10.74 -26.16 11.96
CA ALA A 140 -9.30 -26.25 12.15
C ALA A 140 -8.53 -25.38 11.15
N ALA A 141 -8.86 -25.45 9.85
CA ALA A 141 -8.23 -24.65 8.81
C ALA A 141 -8.48 -23.15 9.04
N SER A 142 -9.71 -22.78 9.41
CA SER A 142 -10.06 -21.38 9.69
C SER A 142 -9.38 -20.85 10.94
N ALA A 143 -9.16 -21.67 11.96
CA ALA A 143 -8.44 -21.31 13.17
C ALA A 143 -6.97 -20.96 12.88
N VAL A 144 -6.29 -21.74 12.02
CA VAL A 144 -4.91 -21.45 11.59
C VAL A 144 -4.85 -20.10 10.87
N ARG A 145 -5.73 -19.85 9.91
CA ARG A 145 -5.80 -18.56 9.21
C ARG A 145 -6.04 -17.40 10.19
N ASN A 146 -7.00 -17.54 11.09
CA ASN A 146 -7.36 -16.50 12.05
C ASN A 146 -6.22 -16.21 13.03
N HIS A 147 -5.45 -17.23 13.42
CA HIS A 147 -4.24 -17.07 14.24
C HIS A 147 -3.23 -16.15 13.55
N TRP A 148 -2.85 -16.45 12.30
CA TRP A 148 -1.89 -15.64 11.54
C TRP A 148 -2.42 -14.22 11.26
N GLN A 149 -3.73 -14.10 10.98
CA GLN A 149 -4.36 -12.80 10.80
C GLN A 149 -4.32 -11.97 12.09
N GLY A 150 -4.50 -12.58 13.24
CA GLY A 150 -4.37 -11.94 14.54
C GLY A 150 -2.96 -11.38 14.76
N ILE A 151 -1.92 -12.19 14.50
CA ILE A 151 -0.52 -11.75 14.61
C ILE A 151 -0.22 -10.61 13.65
N ALA A 152 -0.62 -10.72 12.37
CA ALA A 152 -0.43 -9.68 11.36
C ALA A 152 -1.10 -8.36 11.77
N SER A 153 -2.31 -8.43 12.34
CA SER A 153 -3.04 -7.25 12.82
C SER A 153 -2.33 -6.56 13.99
N VAL A 154 -1.76 -7.32 14.91
CA VAL A 154 -0.98 -6.77 16.02
C VAL A 154 0.30 -6.08 15.52
N LEU A 155 1.04 -6.75 14.63
CA LEU A 155 2.26 -6.17 14.04
C LEU A 155 1.95 -4.91 13.23
N GLY A 156 0.90 -4.95 12.41
CA GLY A 156 0.43 -3.79 11.65
C GLY A 156 -0.02 -2.64 12.55
N GLY A 157 -0.71 -2.96 13.65
CA GLY A 157 -1.10 -1.99 14.67
C GLY A 157 0.11 -1.31 15.34
N ILE A 158 1.16 -2.06 15.64
CA ILE A 158 2.41 -1.52 16.17
C ILE A 158 3.04 -0.54 15.17
N ILE A 159 3.13 -0.92 13.89
CA ILE A 159 3.65 -0.04 12.83
C ILE A 159 2.79 1.24 12.74
N ALA A 160 1.47 1.11 12.78
CA ALA A 160 0.56 2.26 12.72
C ALA A 160 0.78 3.22 13.90
N VAL A 161 0.90 2.72 15.11
CA VAL A 161 1.19 3.53 16.30
C VAL A 161 2.55 4.23 16.16
N MET A 162 3.58 3.50 15.71
CA MET A 162 4.90 4.09 15.45
C MET A 162 4.84 5.22 14.42
N LEU A 163 4.06 5.03 13.34
CA LEU A 163 3.86 6.05 12.31
C LEU A 163 3.16 7.30 12.85
N VAL A 164 2.13 7.13 13.69
CA VAL A 164 1.43 8.27 14.31
C VAL A 164 2.39 9.06 15.22
N ILE A 165 3.19 8.37 16.04
CA ILE A 165 4.20 9.01 16.88
C ILE A 165 5.20 9.76 16.00
N ASP A 166 5.66 9.15 14.92
CA ASP A 166 6.63 9.75 14.01
C ASP A 166 6.07 10.97 13.28
N ALA A 167 4.79 10.97 12.89
CA ALA A 167 4.14 12.13 12.30
C ALA A 167 4.25 13.37 13.23
N ILE A 168 4.12 13.17 14.53
CA ILE A 168 4.23 14.24 15.52
C ILE A 168 5.70 14.65 15.72
N LEU A 169 6.63 13.69 15.66
CA LEU A 169 8.05 13.93 15.91
C LEU A 169 8.82 14.51 14.70
N ILE A 170 8.35 14.31 13.47
CA ILE A 170 9.02 14.77 12.25
C ILE A 170 9.42 16.24 12.28
N PRO A 171 8.58 17.23 12.69
CA PRO A 171 8.99 18.63 12.72
C PRO A 171 10.16 18.88 13.65
N GLY A 172 10.14 18.25 14.84
CA GLY A 172 11.24 18.32 15.81
C GLY A 172 12.55 17.71 15.29
N LEU A 173 12.45 16.55 14.64
CA LEU A 173 13.59 15.86 14.04
C LEU A 173 14.22 16.66 12.89
N VAL A 174 13.40 17.25 12.02
CA VAL A 174 13.86 18.10 10.93
C VAL A 174 14.57 19.33 11.50
N ARG A 175 14.00 20.01 12.52
CA ARG A 175 14.60 21.16 13.17
C ARG A 175 15.95 20.80 13.80
N LYS A 176 16.00 19.72 14.58
CA LYS A 176 17.25 19.23 15.20
C LYS A 176 18.33 18.96 14.15
N ARG A 177 17.93 18.38 13.03
CA ARG A 177 18.86 18.06 11.94
C ARG A 177 19.39 19.30 11.23
N ARG A 178 18.57 20.36 11.07
CA ARG A 178 19.00 21.65 10.54
C ARG A 178 20.02 22.32 11.43
N VAL A 179 19.79 22.32 12.75
CA VAL A 179 20.74 22.88 13.72
C VAL A 179 22.09 22.16 13.63
N HIS A 180 22.11 20.83 13.65
CA HIS A 180 23.36 20.08 13.50
C HIS A 180 24.03 20.27 12.12
N ALA A 181 23.27 20.49 11.06
CA ALA A 181 23.84 20.82 9.76
C ALA A 181 24.50 22.21 9.76
N ALA A 182 23.88 23.18 10.39
CA ALA A 182 24.45 24.52 10.55
C ALA A 182 25.72 24.51 11.42
N GLU A 183 25.70 23.80 12.54
CA GLU A 183 26.87 23.62 13.42
C GLU A 183 28.05 22.92 12.73
N ALA A 184 27.77 21.99 11.82
CA ALA A 184 28.79 21.29 11.04
C ALA A 184 29.40 22.12 9.90
N GLY A 185 29.12 23.43 9.85
CA GLY A 185 29.64 24.34 8.83
C GLY A 185 28.98 24.20 7.45
N TYR A 186 27.90 23.43 7.38
CA TYR A 186 27.03 23.48 6.21
C TYR A 186 26.14 24.71 6.35
N ALA A 187 26.74 25.89 6.12
CA ALA A 187 25.93 27.07 5.89
C ALA A 187 24.87 26.66 4.85
N ALA A 188 23.60 26.96 5.12
CA ALA A 188 22.62 27.03 4.06
C ALA A 188 23.33 27.83 2.96
N ASP A 189 23.57 27.20 1.81
CA ASP A 189 23.89 27.99 0.63
C ASP A 189 22.76 29.01 0.57
N PRO A 190 23.03 30.30 0.83
CA PRO A 190 22.03 31.33 0.61
C PRO A 190 21.70 31.12 -0.84
N ILE A 191 20.52 30.62 -1.15
CA ILE A 191 19.96 30.26 -2.46
C ILE A 191 21.02 30.63 -3.49
N ALA A 192 21.85 29.65 -3.90
CA ALA A 192 23.09 29.90 -4.61
C ALA A 192 22.73 30.96 -5.59
N HIS A 193 23.29 32.12 -5.40
CA HIS A 193 22.97 33.29 -6.21
C HIS A 193 23.00 32.73 -7.59
N GLU A 194 21.85 32.56 -8.15
CA GLU A 194 21.64 31.95 -9.45
C GLU A 194 22.76 32.55 -10.29
N PRO A 195 23.79 31.73 -10.65
CA PRO A 195 25.02 32.32 -11.21
C PRO A 195 24.50 33.20 -12.29
N ASP A 196 24.78 34.51 -12.25
CA ASP A 196 24.22 35.51 -13.17
C ASP A 196 23.95 34.82 -14.49
N VAL A 197 22.74 34.30 -14.60
CA VAL A 197 22.31 33.63 -15.82
C VAL A 197 22.41 34.75 -16.83
N PRO A 198 23.37 34.68 -17.77
CA PRO A 198 23.56 35.77 -18.71
C PRO A 198 22.17 36.07 -19.24
N PRO A 199 21.74 37.34 -19.25
CA PRO A 199 20.35 37.72 -19.45
C PRO A 199 19.82 36.90 -20.59
N VAL A 200 18.91 35.99 -20.23
CA VAL A 200 18.27 35.05 -21.16
C VAL A 200 18.02 35.83 -22.40
N VAL A 201 18.66 35.45 -23.49
CA VAL A 201 18.56 35.99 -24.84
C VAL A 201 17.20 36.65 -24.97
N ALA A 202 17.17 37.95 -25.09
CA ALA A 202 15.98 38.79 -25.00
C ALA A 202 14.84 38.06 -25.71
N GLU A 203 13.86 37.56 -24.91
CA GLU A 203 12.74 36.78 -25.44
C GLU A 203 12.18 37.61 -26.60
N ASP A 204 12.18 37.02 -27.78
CA ASP A 204 11.69 37.66 -28.98
C ASP A 204 10.29 38.24 -28.65
N PRO A 205 10.12 39.58 -28.60
CA PRO A 205 8.87 40.20 -28.20
C PRO A 205 7.71 39.81 -29.13
N THR A 206 8.00 39.19 -30.28
CA THR A 206 7.00 38.68 -31.21
C THR A 206 6.41 37.34 -30.80
N LEU A 207 7.03 36.60 -29.85
CA LEU A 207 6.54 35.31 -29.35
C LEU A 207 5.40 35.45 -28.32
N HIS A 208 5.19 36.65 -27.77
CA HIS A 208 4.10 36.90 -26.80
C HIS A 208 3.05 37.84 -27.37
N VAL A 209 2.28 37.33 -28.33
CA VAL A 209 1.03 38.03 -28.75
C VAL A 209 -0.01 37.89 -27.64
N ARG A 210 0.00 38.84 -26.69
CA ARG A 210 -1.01 38.94 -25.67
C ARG A 210 -2.27 39.56 -26.22
N THR A 211 -3.29 38.74 -26.48
CA THR A 211 -4.64 39.20 -26.75
C THR A 211 -5.54 38.80 -25.58
N PRO A 212 -6.65 39.49 -25.33
CA PRO A 212 -7.60 39.07 -24.26
C PRO A 212 -8.07 37.64 -24.40
N TYR A 213 -8.06 37.10 -25.62
CA TYR A 213 -8.45 35.72 -25.91
C TYR A 213 -7.34 34.70 -25.49
N THR A 214 -6.06 35.03 -25.81
CA THR A 214 -4.95 34.18 -25.36
C THR A 214 -4.81 34.18 -23.84
N ASP A 215 -4.96 35.33 -23.17
CA ASP A 215 -4.94 35.43 -21.73
C ASP A 215 -6.08 34.61 -21.06
N TRP A 216 -7.24 34.54 -21.68
CA TRP A 216 -8.35 33.74 -21.19
C TRP A 216 -8.05 32.24 -21.34
N ILE A 217 -7.53 31.81 -22.50
CA ILE A 217 -7.12 30.41 -22.75
C ILE A 217 -6.02 30.00 -21.77
N ASP A 218 -5.01 30.83 -21.56
CA ASP A 218 -3.90 30.53 -20.64
C ASP A 218 -4.37 30.38 -19.21
N ARG A 219 -5.29 31.25 -18.75
CA ARG A 219 -5.90 31.10 -17.42
C ARG A 219 -6.72 29.83 -17.30
N LEU A 220 -7.50 29.49 -18.31
CA LEU A 220 -8.27 28.26 -18.33
C LEU A 220 -7.35 27.04 -18.29
N ASN A 221 -6.34 27.02 -19.14
CA ASN A 221 -5.37 25.93 -19.22
C ASN A 221 -4.57 25.78 -17.92
N THR A 222 -4.12 26.89 -17.33
CA THR A 222 -3.41 26.87 -16.04
C THR A 222 -4.30 26.30 -14.94
N LYS A 223 -5.54 26.79 -14.80
CA LYS A 223 -6.46 26.29 -13.77
C LYS A 223 -6.85 24.82 -13.98
N THR A 224 -7.06 24.41 -15.23
CA THR A 224 -7.35 23.02 -15.55
C THR A 224 -6.14 22.15 -15.27
N GLY A 225 -4.93 22.61 -15.60
CA GLY A 225 -3.68 21.91 -15.29
C GLY A 225 -3.47 21.75 -13.79
N GLU A 226 -3.70 22.80 -13.00
CA GLU A 226 -3.64 22.73 -11.53
C GLU A 226 -4.67 21.73 -10.98
N PHE A 227 -5.90 21.79 -11.46
CA PHE A 227 -6.95 20.87 -11.04
C PHE A 227 -6.58 19.40 -11.33
N VAL A 228 -6.11 19.11 -12.55
CA VAL A 228 -5.68 17.76 -12.95
C VAL A 228 -4.47 17.32 -12.13
N ALA A 229 -3.53 18.23 -11.84
CA ALA A 229 -2.36 17.92 -11.00
C ALA A 229 -2.77 17.51 -9.58
N TYR A 230 -3.67 18.25 -8.92
CA TYR A 230 -4.21 17.87 -7.61
C TYR A 230 -4.97 16.55 -7.66
N TRP A 231 -5.77 16.36 -8.71
CA TRP A 231 -6.52 15.13 -8.92
C TRP A 231 -5.62 13.92 -9.08
N ALA A 232 -4.54 14.05 -9.86
CA ALA A 232 -3.54 13.02 -10.03
C ALA A 232 -2.83 12.66 -8.71
N VAL A 233 -2.50 13.67 -7.88
CA VAL A 233 -1.92 13.43 -6.55
C VAL A 233 -2.89 12.65 -5.66
N ILE A 234 -4.17 13.02 -5.61
CA ILE A 234 -5.20 12.29 -4.85
C ILE A 234 -5.30 10.84 -5.34
N ALA A 235 -5.33 10.63 -6.66
CA ALA A 235 -5.38 9.31 -7.25
C ALA A 235 -4.19 8.42 -6.84
N VAL A 236 -2.98 8.98 -6.81
CA VAL A 236 -1.78 8.27 -6.32
C VAL A 236 -1.96 7.80 -4.87
N PHE A 237 -2.48 8.66 -3.98
CA PHE A 237 -2.70 8.29 -2.59
C PHE A 237 -3.80 7.24 -2.41
N VAL A 238 -4.89 7.37 -3.14
CA VAL A 238 -6.00 6.40 -3.11
C VAL A 238 -5.51 5.04 -3.60
N TYR A 239 -4.76 5.01 -4.70
CA TYR A 239 -4.19 3.76 -5.23
C TYR A 239 -3.16 3.14 -4.28
N TYR A 240 -2.31 3.98 -3.68
CA TYR A 240 -1.33 3.53 -2.70
C TYR A 240 -2.00 2.94 -1.45
N TYR A 241 -3.09 3.57 -0.97
CA TYR A 241 -3.91 3.02 0.11
C TYR A 241 -4.45 1.63 -0.24
N GLU A 242 -4.99 1.43 -1.45
CA GLU A 242 -5.48 0.13 -1.89
C GLU A 242 -4.37 -0.93 -1.93
N VAL A 243 -3.18 -0.56 -2.42
CA VAL A 243 -2.02 -1.46 -2.42
C VAL A 243 -1.68 -1.90 -0.99
N LEU A 244 -1.63 -0.99 -0.04
CA LEU A 244 -1.40 -1.32 1.36
C LEU A 244 -2.53 -2.18 1.95
N ALA A 245 -3.78 -1.78 1.74
CA ALA A 245 -4.95 -2.52 2.22
C ALA A 245 -4.94 -3.96 1.69
N ARG A 246 -4.65 -4.14 0.41
CA ARG A 246 -4.65 -5.45 -0.27
C ARG A 246 -3.48 -6.33 0.13
N TYR A 247 -2.27 -5.78 0.17
CA TYR A 247 -1.05 -6.58 0.30
C TYR A 247 -0.48 -6.63 1.71
N VAL A 248 -0.67 -5.59 2.51
CA VAL A 248 -0.21 -5.56 3.91
C VAL A 248 -1.30 -6.02 4.87
N PHE A 249 -2.51 -5.48 4.73
CA PHE A 249 -3.61 -5.79 5.63
C PHE A 249 -4.53 -6.91 5.13
N ASN A 250 -4.29 -7.40 3.90
CA ASN A 250 -5.07 -8.47 3.28
C ASN A 250 -6.58 -8.20 3.26
N SER A 251 -6.95 -6.93 3.19
CA SER A 251 -8.31 -6.40 3.19
C SER A 251 -8.53 -5.55 1.94
N PRO A 252 -8.73 -6.19 0.76
CA PRO A 252 -8.96 -5.47 -0.48
C PRO A 252 -10.25 -4.68 -0.41
N THR A 253 -10.24 -3.47 -0.97
CA THR A 253 -11.41 -2.61 -1.05
C THR A 253 -11.93 -2.56 -2.48
N ASN A 254 -13.26 -2.66 -2.67
CA ASN A 254 -13.84 -2.61 -4.00
C ASN A 254 -14.04 -1.16 -4.48
N TRP A 255 -14.27 -0.23 -3.55
CA TRP A 255 -14.59 1.16 -3.88
C TRP A 255 -13.42 1.92 -4.56
N VAL A 256 -12.18 1.50 -4.31
CA VAL A 256 -11.01 2.13 -4.94
C VAL A 256 -11.00 1.88 -6.45
N HIS A 257 -11.33 0.67 -6.90
CA HIS A 257 -11.45 0.40 -8.34
C HIS A 257 -12.53 1.24 -8.99
N GLU A 258 -13.70 1.36 -8.36
CA GLU A 258 -14.79 2.18 -8.84
C GLU A 258 -14.41 3.67 -8.87
N SER A 259 -13.72 4.16 -7.83
CA SER A 259 -13.24 5.54 -7.78
C SER A 259 -12.20 5.84 -8.86
N MET A 260 -11.32 4.88 -9.18
CA MET A 260 -10.34 5.04 -10.27
C MET A 260 -11.01 5.09 -11.64
N PHE A 261 -12.05 4.28 -11.88
CA PHE A 261 -12.86 4.42 -13.08
C PHE A 261 -13.53 5.79 -13.18
N LEU A 262 -14.03 6.32 -12.07
CA LEU A 262 -14.63 7.65 -12.05
C LEU A 262 -13.60 8.77 -12.29
N MET A 263 -12.35 8.54 -11.88
CA MET A 263 -11.27 9.53 -12.00
C MET A 263 -10.63 9.58 -13.39
N PHE A 264 -10.51 8.43 -14.06
CA PHE A 264 -9.75 8.31 -15.31
C PHE A 264 -10.55 7.73 -16.47
N GLY A 265 -11.78 7.31 -16.22
CA GLY A 265 -12.76 6.85 -17.14
C GLY A 265 -13.06 6.32 -18.00
#